data_c6497fc358230282248de3f25837785d
#
_entry.id   c6497fc358230282248de3f25837785d
#
_cell.length_a   1.000
_cell.length_b   1.000
_cell.length_c   1.000
_cell.angle_alpha   90.00
_cell.angle_beta   90.00
_cell.angle_gamma   90.00
#
_symmetry.space_group_name_H-M   'P 1'
#
loop_
_entity.id
_entity.type
_entity.pdbx_description
1 polymer ?
#
loop_
_entity_poly.entity_id
_entity_poly.type
_entity_poly.pdbx_seq_one_letter_code
_entity_poly.pdbx_strand_id
1 'polypeptide(L)'
;MKRILFILLATLSTAVCSAGTDAMSNSKVRKETRFLTDKMAYELNLSTEQYNDVYEINYDFISGVRYVMDDVLYGNEWALNRYYDYLDVRNDDLRWVLSSRQYARFMQAEYFYRPIYTSGNRWYFRVYVTYTNHNHFYFPRPYHYRTYVGGTIARIIIM
;
A
#
# COMPACT_ATOMS: atom_id res chain seq x y z
N MET A 1 60.63 13.02 36.82
CA MET A 1 59.30 12.31 36.83
C MET A 1 58.47 12.85 35.70
N LYS A 2 58.45 12.15 34.56
CA LYS A 2 57.70 12.58 33.37
C LYS A 2 56.34 11.85 33.40
N ARG A 3 55.26 12.61 33.55
CA ARG A 3 53.90 12.08 33.46
C ARG A 3 53.48 12.06 31.97
N ILE A 4 53.36 10.86 31.42
CA ILE A 4 52.87 10.63 30.07
C ILE A 4 51.33 10.62 30.15
N LEU A 5 50.70 11.64 29.54
CA LEU A 5 49.28 11.76 29.41
C LEU A 5 48.82 11.00 28.17
N PHE A 6 48.20 9.83 28.38
CA PHE A 6 47.57 9.08 27.28
C PHE A 6 46.22 9.76 26.94
N ILE A 7 46.19 10.42 25.82
CA ILE A 7 44.93 10.91 25.22
C ILE A 7 44.33 9.72 24.46
N LEU A 8 43.30 9.15 25.04
CA LEU A 8 42.50 8.12 24.38
C LEU A 8 41.56 8.81 23.35
N LEU A 9 41.96 8.75 22.09
CA LEU A 9 41.13 9.24 20.98
C LEU A 9 40.04 8.23 20.70
N ALA A 10 38.86 8.45 21.31
CA ALA A 10 37.67 7.67 21.00
C ALA A 10 37.17 8.07 19.61
N THR A 11 37.49 7.29 18.60
CA THR A 11 36.93 7.40 17.28
C THR A 11 35.44 6.96 17.35
N LEU A 12 34.55 7.93 17.43
CA LEU A 12 33.12 7.70 17.31
C LEU A 12 32.82 7.31 15.85
N SER A 13 32.84 6.01 15.58
CA SER A 13 32.35 5.48 14.30
C SER A 13 30.87 5.74 14.22
N THR A 14 30.45 6.85 13.62
CA THR A 14 29.09 7.05 13.19
C THR A 14 28.82 6.05 12.07
N ALA A 15 28.22 4.92 12.42
CA ALA A 15 27.59 4.05 11.43
C ALA A 15 26.47 4.88 10.78
N VAL A 16 26.77 5.44 9.62
CA VAL A 16 25.76 5.98 8.71
C VAL A 16 24.98 4.75 8.24
N CYS A 17 23.92 4.40 8.96
CA CYS A 17 22.89 3.56 8.41
C CYS A 17 22.32 4.31 7.23
N SER A 18 22.80 4.00 6.03
CA SER A 18 22.08 4.27 4.81
C SER A 18 20.76 3.58 4.96
N ALA A 19 19.73 4.29 5.41
CA ALA A 19 18.37 3.87 5.22
C ALA A 19 18.13 3.94 3.71
N GLY A 20 18.59 2.91 3.01
CA GLY A 20 18.12 2.63 1.68
C GLY A 20 16.61 2.50 1.81
N THR A 21 15.87 3.37 1.16
CA THR A 21 14.44 3.28 0.98
C THR A 21 14.19 2.05 0.12
N ASP A 22 14.22 0.87 0.74
CA ASP A 22 13.88 -0.36 0.06
C ASP A 22 12.39 -0.31 -0.25
N ALA A 23 12.06 -0.15 -1.53
CA ALA A 23 10.69 -0.27 -1.99
C ALA A 23 10.08 -1.55 -1.41
N MET A 24 8.84 -1.45 -0.96
CA MET A 24 8.11 -2.56 -0.32
C MET A 24 8.29 -3.87 -1.10
N SER A 25 8.72 -4.94 -0.45
CA SER A 25 8.94 -6.24 -1.09
C SER A 25 7.64 -6.81 -1.67
N ASN A 26 7.73 -7.67 -2.68
CA ASN A 26 6.57 -8.33 -3.28
C ASN A 26 5.76 -9.14 -2.26
N SER A 27 6.42 -9.74 -1.28
CA SER A 27 5.77 -10.46 -0.18
C SER A 27 4.92 -9.52 0.67
N LYS A 28 5.44 -8.34 0.98
CA LYS A 28 4.71 -7.32 1.73
C LYS A 28 3.55 -6.76 0.91
N VAL A 29 3.74 -6.47 -0.38
CA VAL A 29 2.65 -6.06 -1.29
C VAL A 29 1.49 -7.05 -1.23
N ARG A 30 1.76 -8.36 -1.38
CA ARG A 30 0.72 -9.40 -1.31
C ARG A 30 0.02 -9.43 0.05
N LYS A 31 0.75 -9.24 1.13
CA LYS A 31 0.18 -9.21 2.49
C LYS A 31 -0.76 -8.01 2.66
N GLU A 32 -0.33 -6.82 2.27
CA GLU A 32 -1.14 -5.59 2.36
C GLU A 32 -2.37 -5.67 1.47
N THR A 33 -2.20 -6.15 0.23
CA THR A 33 -3.30 -6.39 -0.72
C THR A 33 -4.34 -7.33 -0.13
N ARG A 34 -3.90 -8.46 0.41
CA ARG A 34 -4.81 -9.45 1.00
C ARG A 34 -5.57 -8.86 2.17
N PHE A 35 -4.90 -8.17 3.06
CA PHE A 35 -5.55 -7.61 4.24
C PHE A 35 -6.59 -6.56 3.85
N LEU A 36 -6.24 -5.62 2.97
CA LEU A 36 -7.17 -4.61 2.47
C LEU A 36 -8.38 -5.23 1.80
N THR A 37 -8.15 -6.16 0.87
CA THR A 37 -9.22 -6.82 0.11
C THR A 37 -10.12 -7.66 1.01
N ASP A 38 -9.54 -8.34 2.01
CA ASP A 38 -10.29 -9.16 2.96
C ASP A 38 -11.28 -8.31 3.79
N LYS A 39 -10.86 -7.14 4.21
CA LYS A 39 -11.74 -6.22 4.96
C LYS A 39 -12.80 -5.58 4.07
N MET A 40 -12.46 -5.27 2.82
CA MET A 40 -13.45 -4.87 1.81
C MET A 40 -14.49 -5.96 1.57
N ALA A 41 -14.05 -7.22 1.44
CA ALA A 41 -14.93 -8.36 1.26
C ALA A 41 -15.92 -8.53 2.41
N TYR A 42 -15.43 -8.40 3.63
CA TYR A 42 -16.27 -8.47 4.83
C TYR A 42 -17.31 -7.36 4.89
N GLU A 43 -16.89 -6.09 4.74
CA GLU A 43 -17.81 -4.96 4.88
C GLU A 43 -18.76 -4.77 3.70
N LEU A 44 -18.26 -5.01 2.50
CA LEU A 44 -19.05 -4.81 1.28
C LEU A 44 -19.83 -6.07 0.88
N ASN A 45 -19.62 -7.18 1.58
CA ASN A 45 -20.21 -8.49 1.27
C ASN A 45 -19.94 -8.90 -0.18
N LEU A 46 -18.66 -9.00 -0.55
CA LEU A 46 -18.24 -9.37 -1.90
C LEU A 46 -18.53 -10.83 -2.19
N SER A 47 -18.88 -11.14 -3.45
CA SER A 47 -18.85 -12.53 -3.93
C SER A 47 -17.40 -13.01 -4.11
N THR A 48 -17.20 -14.32 -4.34
CA THR A 48 -15.87 -14.87 -4.60
C THR A 48 -15.24 -14.29 -5.87
N GLU A 49 -16.04 -14.09 -6.93
CA GLU A 49 -15.59 -13.46 -8.17
C GLU A 49 -15.17 -12.02 -7.92
N GLN A 50 -16.02 -11.24 -7.26
CA GLN A 50 -15.70 -9.86 -6.89
C GLN A 50 -14.45 -9.77 -6.00
N TYR A 51 -14.28 -10.72 -5.06
CA TYR A 51 -13.08 -10.76 -4.23
C TYR A 51 -11.80 -10.90 -5.06
N ASN A 52 -11.81 -11.78 -6.06
CA ASN A 52 -10.65 -11.96 -6.94
C ASN A 52 -10.35 -10.69 -7.75
N ASP A 53 -11.36 -10.07 -8.34
CA ASP A 53 -11.19 -8.82 -9.09
C ASP A 53 -10.68 -7.68 -8.20
N VAL A 54 -11.29 -7.49 -7.02
CA VAL A 54 -10.88 -6.47 -6.05
C VAL A 54 -9.45 -6.74 -5.54
N TYR A 55 -9.06 -8.01 -5.39
CA TYR A 55 -7.70 -8.36 -5.02
C TYR A 55 -6.69 -7.92 -6.10
N GLU A 56 -6.97 -8.21 -7.38
CA GLU A 56 -6.10 -7.81 -8.49
C GLU A 56 -5.97 -6.29 -8.60
N ILE A 57 -7.10 -5.57 -8.52
CA ILE A 57 -7.13 -4.11 -8.55
C ILE A 57 -6.31 -3.52 -7.40
N ASN A 58 -6.47 -4.02 -6.19
CA ASN A 58 -5.69 -3.58 -5.03
C ASN A 58 -4.21 -3.95 -5.17
N TYR A 59 -3.89 -5.12 -5.73
CA TYR A 59 -2.51 -5.56 -5.95
C TYR A 59 -1.78 -4.65 -6.92
N ASP A 60 -2.41 -4.30 -8.04
CA ASP A 60 -1.85 -3.40 -9.04
C ASP A 60 -1.63 -2.01 -8.45
N PHE A 61 -2.60 -1.49 -7.71
CA PHE A 61 -2.48 -0.21 -7.00
C PHE A 61 -1.30 -0.21 -6.02
N ILE A 62 -1.22 -1.18 -5.11
CA ILE A 62 -0.17 -1.24 -4.08
C ILE A 62 1.19 -1.47 -4.74
N SER A 63 1.25 -2.29 -5.81
CA SER A 63 2.47 -2.53 -6.58
C SER A 63 2.98 -1.26 -7.27
N GLY A 64 2.08 -0.41 -7.76
CA GLY A 64 2.44 0.87 -8.37
C GLY A 64 2.90 1.91 -7.34
N VAL A 65 2.08 2.15 -6.32
CA VAL A 65 2.34 3.22 -5.35
C VAL A 65 3.59 2.98 -4.49
N ARG A 66 4.00 1.73 -4.28
CA ARG A 66 5.22 1.42 -3.49
C ARG A 66 6.49 2.09 -4.00
N TYR A 67 6.53 2.44 -5.30
CA TYR A 67 7.69 3.07 -5.92
C TYR A 67 7.67 4.59 -5.85
N VAL A 68 6.54 5.19 -5.50
CA VAL A 68 6.40 6.65 -5.45
C VAL A 68 6.17 7.18 -4.03
N MET A 69 5.75 6.34 -3.09
CA MET A 69 5.35 6.80 -1.77
C MET A 69 6.48 7.40 -0.94
N ASP A 70 7.69 6.92 -1.10
CA ASP A 70 8.84 7.50 -0.40
C ASP A 70 9.14 8.92 -0.92
N ASP A 71 9.05 9.14 -2.23
CA ASP A 71 9.18 10.46 -2.84
C ASP A 71 8.03 11.40 -2.45
N VAL A 72 6.81 10.86 -2.26
CA VAL A 72 5.68 11.62 -1.71
C VAL A 72 6.00 12.15 -0.31
N LEU A 73 6.66 11.36 0.54
CA LEU A 73 7.07 11.78 1.88
C LEU A 73 8.07 12.93 1.85
N TYR A 74 8.89 13.03 0.81
CA TYR A 74 9.83 14.13 0.60
C TYR A 74 9.21 15.34 -0.11
N GLY A 75 7.89 15.33 -0.36
CA GLY A 75 7.16 16.45 -0.97
C GLY A 75 7.36 16.56 -2.49
N ASN A 76 7.73 15.48 -3.17
CA ASN A 76 7.87 15.46 -4.61
C ASN A 76 6.49 15.53 -5.29
N GLU A 77 6.21 16.63 -5.98
CA GLU A 77 4.92 16.87 -6.65
C GLU A 77 4.62 15.85 -7.75
N TRP A 78 5.62 15.43 -8.51
CA TRP A 78 5.44 14.40 -9.53
C TRP A 78 5.00 13.08 -8.90
N ALA A 79 5.64 12.67 -7.81
CA ALA A 79 5.29 11.46 -7.09
C ALA A 79 3.89 11.54 -6.47
N LEU A 80 3.52 12.71 -5.96
CA LEU A 80 2.17 12.96 -5.43
C LEU A 80 1.11 12.85 -6.53
N ASN A 81 1.33 13.47 -7.68
CA ASN A 81 0.42 13.36 -8.82
C ASN A 81 0.30 11.90 -9.28
N ARG A 82 1.42 11.18 -9.34
CA ARG A 82 1.45 9.78 -9.71
C ARG A 82 0.68 8.88 -8.72
N TYR A 83 0.77 9.19 -7.42
CA TYR A 83 -0.04 8.52 -6.40
C TYR A 83 -1.54 8.73 -6.65
N TYR A 84 -1.97 9.94 -6.95
CA TYR A 84 -3.37 10.22 -7.26
C TYR A 84 -3.84 9.54 -8.54
N ASP A 85 -3.01 9.50 -9.59
CA ASP A 85 -3.31 8.74 -10.80
C ASP A 85 -3.61 7.25 -10.49
N TYR A 86 -2.74 6.61 -9.69
CA TYR A 86 -2.97 5.23 -9.26
C TYR A 86 -4.25 5.07 -8.43
N LEU A 87 -4.53 6.04 -7.55
CA LEU A 87 -5.70 6.00 -6.69
C LEU A 87 -7.00 6.15 -7.50
N ASP A 88 -7.04 7.09 -8.42
CA ASP A 88 -8.20 7.36 -9.25
C ASP A 88 -8.51 6.18 -10.17
N VAL A 89 -7.49 5.63 -10.83
CA VAL A 89 -7.64 4.43 -11.67
C VAL A 89 -8.15 3.25 -10.86
N ARG A 90 -7.58 3.00 -9.67
CA ARG A 90 -8.06 1.95 -8.78
C ARG A 90 -9.53 2.13 -8.42
N ASN A 91 -9.92 3.33 -8.04
CA ASN A 91 -11.29 3.60 -7.61
C ASN A 91 -12.28 3.51 -8.80
N ASP A 92 -11.88 3.89 -9.99
CA ASP A 92 -12.66 3.69 -11.21
C ASP A 92 -12.80 2.20 -11.57
N ASP A 93 -11.74 1.42 -11.50
CA ASP A 93 -11.80 -0.02 -11.73
C ASP A 93 -12.73 -0.71 -10.73
N LEU A 94 -12.66 -0.32 -9.44
CA LEU A 94 -13.56 -0.82 -8.41
C LEU A 94 -15.03 -0.47 -8.68
N ARG A 95 -15.31 0.66 -9.33
CA ARG A 95 -16.67 1.05 -9.72
C ARG A 95 -17.30 0.07 -10.70
N TRP A 96 -16.51 -0.57 -11.56
CA TRP A 96 -17.01 -1.55 -12.51
C TRP A 96 -17.24 -2.94 -11.89
N VAL A 97 -16.47 -3.29 -10.86
CA VAL A 97 -16.58 -4.58 -10.18
C VAL A 97 -17.67 -4.58 -9.11
N LEU A 98 -17.80 -3.47 -8.39
CA LEU A 98 -18.76 -3.34 -7.29
C LEU A 98 -20.17 -2.98 -7.81
N SER A 99 -21.20 -3.56 -7.21
CA SER A 99 -22.56 -3.08 -7.42
C SER A 99 -22.71 -1.64 -6.91
N SER A 100 -23.71 -0.90 -7.39
CA SER A 100 -23.96 0.49 -6.97
C SER A 100 -24.07 0.64 -5.45
N ARG A 101 -24.68 -0.34 -4.76
CA ARG A 101 -24.81 -0.35 -3.30
C ARG A 101 -23.46 -0.59 -2.60
N GLN A 102 -22.66 -1.53 -3.11
CA GLN A 102 -21.32 -1.80 -2.59
C GLN A 102 -20.41 -0.59 -2.81
N TYR A 103 -20.45 0.02 -3.99
CA TYR A 103 -19.65 1.19 -4.30
C TYR A 103 -20.04 2.40 -3.44
N ALA A 104 -21.32 2.63 -3.19
CA ALA A 104 -21.76 3.68 -2.27
C ALA A 104 -21.20 3.48 -0.84
N ARG A 105 -21.18 2.23 -0.35
CA ARG A 105 -20.55 1.90 0.95
C ARG A 105 -19.03 2.08 0.92
N PHE A 106 -18.38 1.66 -0.16
CA PHE A 106 -16.95 1.86 -0.37
C PHE A 106 -16.57 3.34 -0.27
N MET A 107 -17.32 4.24 -0.90
CA MET A 107 -17.09 5.68 -0.87
C MET A 107 -17.33 6.32 0.51
N GLN A 108 -18.06 5.66 1.41
CA GLN A 108 -18.27 6.13 2.79
C GLN A 108 -17.14 5.71 3.73
N ALA A 109 -16.34 4.70 3.35
CA ALA A 109 -15.25 4.16 4.15
C ALA A 109 -13.90 4.74 3.69
N GLU A 110 -13.43 5.82 4.32
CA GLU A 110 -12.17 6.48 3.92
C GLU A 110 -10.99 5.50 3.88
N TYR A 111 -10.94 4.56 4.82
CA TYR A 111 -9.91 3.52 4.87
C TYR A 111 -9.95 2.54 3.68
N PHE A 112 -10.99 2.58 2.85
CA PHE A 112 -11.07 1.84 1.59
C PHE A 112 -10.80 2.73 0.37
N TYR A 113 -11.48 3.87 0.22
CA TYR A 113 -11.31 4.68 -0.98
C TYR A 113 -10.05 5.55 -0.97
N ARG A 114 -9.49 5.85 0.21
CA ARG A 114 -8.17 6.49 0.40
C ARG A 114 -7.31 5.63 1.33
N PRO A 115 -6.85 4.47 0.88
CA PRO A 115 -6.31 3.44 1.79
C PRO A 115 -4.97 3.81 2.43
N ILE A 116 -4.25 4.82 1.93
CA ILE A 116 -2.93 5.22 2.42
C ILE A 116 -3.00 6.61 3.06
N TYR A 117 -2.25 6.78 4.15
CA TYR A 117 -1.98 8.08 4.76
C TYR A 117 -0.53 8.17 5.20
N THR A 118 -0.05 9.39 5.39
CA THR A 118 1.29 9.68 5.87
C THR A 118 1.25 10.21 7.30
N SER A 119 2.24 9.82 8.11
CA SER A 119 2.43 10.34 9.46
C SER A 119 3.91 10.35 9.81
N GLY A 120 4.46 11.51 10.14
CA GLY A 120 5.92 11.71 10.24
C GLY A 120 6.58 11.34 8.90
N ASN A 121 7.71 10.64 8.95
CA ASN A 121 8.46 10.20 7.77
C ASN A 121 8.06 8.80 7.30
N ARG A 122 6.80 8.41 7.45
CA ARG A 122 6.30 7.09 7.06
C ARG A 122 4.90 7.17 6.47
N TRP A 123 4.56 6.15 5.67
CA TRP A 123 3.22 5.95 5.15
C TRP A 123 2.64 4.63 5.64
N TYR A 124 1.31 4.59 5.77
CA TYR A 124 0.57 3.52 6.42
C TYR A 124 -0.73 3.23 5.69
N PHE A 125 -1.23 2.01 5.83
CA PHE A 125 -2.58 1.67 5.38
C PHE A 125 -3.60 1.96 6.49
N ARG A 126 -4.62 2.78 6.18
CA ARG A 126 -5.70 3.17 7.11
C ARG A 126 -6.48 1.98 7.65
N VAL A 127 -6.65 0.93 6.86
CA VAL A 127 -7.39 -0.27 7.25
C VAL A 127 -6.85 -0.92 8.53
N TYR A 128 -5.56 -0.79 8.82
CA TYR A 128 -4.97 -1.30 10.07
C TYR A 128 -5.37 -0.51 11.32
N VAL A 129 -5.78 0.74 11.16
CA VAL A 129 -6.29 1.56 12.26
C VAL A 129 -7.71 1.12 12.63
N THR A 130 -8.50 0.77 11.63
CA THR A 130 -9.89 0.34 11.81
C THR A 130 -9.99 -1.10 12.30
N TYR A 131 -9.13 -1.97 11.77
CA TYR A 131 -9.13 -3.40 12.08
C TYR A 131 -7.88 -3.80 12.86
N THR A 132 -8.05 -4.06 14.14
CA THR A 132 -6.95 -4.45 15.04
C THR A 132 -6.59 -5.94 14.95
N ASN A 133 -7.52 -6.80 14.51
CA ASN A 133 -7.23 -8.21 14.27
C ASN A 133 -6.67 -8.41 12.86
N HIS A 134 -5.35 -8.42 12.74
CA HIS A 134 -4.64 -8.52 11.47
C HIS A 134 -4.54 -9.94 10.91
N ASN A 135 -4.93 -10.95 11.68
CA ASN A 135 -4.83 -12.36 11.30
C ASN A 135 -6.15 -12.98 10.81
N HIS A 136 -7.24 -12.22 10.90
CA HIS A 136 -8.54 -12.71 10.45
C HIS A 136 -8.71 -12.49 8.95
N PHE A 137 -8.91 -13.57 8.19
CA PHE A 137 -9.16 -13.56 6.76
C PHE A 137 -10.55 -14.11 6.46
N TYR A 138 -11.30 -13.40 5.62
CA TYR A 138 -12.68 -13.74 5.27
C TYR A 138 -12.76 -14.76 4.13
N PHE A 139 -11.85 -14.64 3.14
CA PHE A 139 -11.73 -15.57 2.03
C PHE A 139 -10.38 -16.29 2.02
N PRO A 140 -10.29 -17.49 1.41
CA PRO A 140 -9.01 -18.13 1.16
C PRO A 140 -8.16 -17.24 0.24
N ARG A 141 -6.84 -17.40 0.32
CA ARG A 141 -5.92 -16.66 -0.55
C ARG A 141 -6.18 -17.01 -2.01
N PRO A 142 -6.38 -16.02 -2.91
CA PRO A 142 -6.55 -16.30 -4.33
C PRO A 142 -5.31 -16.96 -4.92
N TYR A 143 -5.52 -18.03 -5.69
CA TYR A 143 -4.42 -18.79 -6.30
C TYR A 143 -4.03 -18.21 -7.66
N HIS A 144 -5.00 -17.62 -8.38
CA HIS A 144 -4.86 -17.04 -9.69
C HIS A 144 -5.78 -15.84 -9.83
N TYR A 145 -5.29 -14.81 -10.49
CA TYR A 145 -6.08 -13.67 -10.94
C TYR A 145 -6.81 -14.08 -12.22
N ARG A 146 -8.07 -14.46 -12.14
CA ARG A 146 -8.77 -15.06 -13.28
C ARG A 146 -9.89 -14.21 -13.87
N THR A 147 -10.40 -13.27 -13.13
CA THR A 147 -11.62 -12.55 -13.45
C THR A 147 -11.34 -11.15 -13.93
N TYR A 148 -10.44 -10.45 -13.28
CA TYR A 148 -10.04 -9.10 -13.67
C TYR A 148 -9.01 -9.16 -14.81
N VAL A 149 -9.38 -8.64 -15.97
CA VAL A 149 -8.56 -8.70 -17.20
C VAL A 149 -7.86 -7.36 -17.41
N GLY A 150 -6.89 -7.07 -16.57
CA GLY A 150 -5.97 -5.95 -16.76
C GLY A 150 -6.65 -4.59 -16.74
N GLY A 151 -6.39 -3.86 -15.69
CA GLY A 151 -6.94 -2.54 -15.49
C GLY A 151 -6.22 -1.44 -16.25
N THR A 152 -6.80 -0.30 -16.14
CA THR A 152 -6.26 0.97 -16.60
C THR A 152 -4.89 1.26 -15.96
N ILE A 153 -4.58 0.69 -14.78
CA ILE A 153 -3.28 0.83 -14.10
C ILE A 153 -2.13 0.32 -14.95
N ALA A 154 -2.29 -0.81 -15.65
CA ALA A 154 -1.26 -1.33 -16.55
C ALA A 154 -0.91 -0.33 -17.68
N ARG A 155 -1.86 0.50 -18.09
CA ARG A 155 -1.64 1.54 -19.13
C ARG A 155 -0.86 2.75 -18.60
N ILE A 156 -1.00 3.07 -17.31
CA ILE A 156 -0.29 4.19 -16.68
C ILE A 156 1.20 3.87 -16.48
N ILE A 157 1.55 2.60 -16.29
CA ILE A 157 2.94 2.16 -16.10
C ILE A 157 3.77 2.22 -17.41
N ILE A 158 3.10 2.15 -18.56
CA ILE A 158 3.75 2.06 -19.89
C ILE A 158 3.97 3.45 -20.53
N MET A 159 3.35 4.51 -20.01
CA MET A 159 3.55 5.90 -20.42
C MET A 159 4.57 6.60 -19.52
#